data_d2d4e4ea640c9285af8edba77702ef4e
#
_entry.id   d2d4e4ea640c9285af8edba77702ef4e
#
_cell.length_a   1.000
_cell.length_b   1.000
_cell.length_c   1.000
_cell.angle_alpha   90.00
_cell.angle_beta   90.00
_cell.angle_gamma   90.00
#
_symmetry.space_group_name_H-M   'P 1'
#
loop_
_entity.id
_entity.type
_entity.pdbx_description
1 polymer ?
#
loop_
_entity_poly.entity_id
_entity_poly.type
_entity_poly.pdbx_seq_one_letter_code
_entity_poly.pdbx_strand_id
1 'polypeptide(L)'
;MSERHSFGVEPITCHAWNHDKTQLALSLNNQDVQIYKRNLTAGDWTLVDTLSQHDLRVTSIDWAPKTNRIVTCSADRTAYVWLPDANGKWIPTVVLLRINGAATCVKWSPLENKFAAGSGVRVISVCYFEKENNWWVSKHIKKPSKSTISSLDWHPNNNLLVAGTTDFRVKVFCVHIKDIEDAAPATPWGSKKIFGTPLAEFHNSAFGGGWVHSVAFNGDGNRICWVAHNSSISIADASNGNITVSSLKTKFLPFKSCIWVRNDSILVAGYSCCPLLYAVGANNTISFVGKLDSSQKKEAGGFSAMRKFQSLDRQAKIEVNTSLETIHQNAITCISVYSGAKGNVTKFSTSGLDGQLVIWDLNSLENSVQNMKIS
;
A
#
# COMPACT_ATOMS: atom_id res chain seq x y z
N MET A 1 -2.20 -21.04 -2.08
CA MET A 1 -0.75 -21.22 -2.40
C MET A 1 -0.13 -19.86 -2.65
N SER A 2 1.19 -19.70 -2.43
CA SER A 2 1.93 -18.48 -2.73
C SER A 2 2.87 -18.71 -3.91
N GLU A 3 2.99 -17.72 -4.80
CA GLU A 3 3.89 -17.73 -5.95
C GLU A 3 5.01 -16.72 -5.67
N ARG A 4 6.28 -17.16 -5.71
CA ARG A 4 7.46 -16.35 -5.36
C ARG A 4 8.22 -15.95 -6.61
N HIS A 5 8.62 -14.70 -6.67
CA HIS A 5 9.45 -14.15 -7.74
C HIS A 5 10.60 -13.35 -7.13
N SER A 6 11.81 -13.58 -7.62
CA SER A 6 13.00 -12.83 -7.23
C SER A 6 13.45 -11.95 -8.39
N PHE A 7 13.70 -10.67 -8.10
CA PHE A 7 14.17 -9.67 -9.07
C PHE A 7 15.62 -9.22 -8.77
N GLY A 8 16.36 -10.05 -8.07
CA GLY A 8 17.72 -9.78 -7.64
C GLY A 8 17.84 -9.66 -6.13
N VAL A 9 18.92 -9.06 -5.69
CA VAL A 9 19.23 -8.85 -4.25
C VAL A 9 18.88 -7.44 -3.78
N GLU A 10 18.53 -6.54 -4.72
CA GLU A 10 18.21 -5.15 -4.42
C GLU A 10 16.84 -5.03 -3.73
N PRO A 11 16.71 -4.15 -2.73
CA PRO A 11 15.44 -3.94 -2.02
C PRO A 11 14.35 -3.41 -2.95
N ILE A 12 13.18 -4.05 -2.97
CA ILE A 12 12.02 -3.52 -3.67
C ILE A 12 11.30 -2.55 -2.74
N THR A 13 11.24 -1.27 -3.10
CA THR A 13 10.60 -0.23 -2.29
C THR A 13 9.12 -0.06 -2.59
N CYS A 14 8.72 -0.22 -3.84
CA CYS A 14 7.33 -0.22 -4.29
C CYS A 14 7.16 -0.98 -5.60
N HIS A 15 5.93 -1.41 -5.86
CA HIS A 15 5.56 -2.08 -7.10
C HIS A 15 4.14 -1.71 -7.52
N ALA A 16 3.86 -1.81 -8.82
CA ALA A 16 2.55 -1.58 -9.39
C ALA A 16 2.28 -2.52 -10.58
N TRP A 17 1.02 -2.87 -10.78
CA TRP A 17 0.56 -3.82 -11.79
C TRP A 17 -0.24 -3.12 -12.88
N ASN A 18 -0.07 -3.55 -14.12
CA ASN A 18 -1.01 -3.20 -15.19
C ASN A 18 -2.37 -3.89 -15.00
N HIS A 19 -3.34 -3.61 -15.87
CA HIS A 19 -4.70 -4.13 -15.73
C HIS A 19 -4.78 -5.66 -15.73
N ASP A 20 -4.16 -6.31 -16.71
CA ASP A 20 -4.23 -7.76 -16.94
C ASP A 20 -3.18 -8.57 -16.16
N LYS A 21 -2.34 -7.89 -15.36
CA LYS A 21 -1.28 -8.50 -14.54
C LYS A 21 -0.19 -9.22 -15.35
N THR A 22 -0.07 -8.85 -16.62
CA THR A 22 1.00 -9.34 -17.50
C THR A 22 2.27 -8.50 -17.39
N GLN A 23 2.16 -7.27 -16.84
CA GLN A 23 3.30 -6.38 -16.61
C GLN A 23 3.35 -5.87 -15.18
N LEU A 24 4.56 -5.64 -14.73
CA LEU A 24 4.91 -5.21 -13.37
C LEU A 24 5.93 -4.08 -13.44
N ALA A 25 5.66 -2.99 -12.75
CA ALA A 25 6.63 -1.92 -12.50
C ALA A 25 7.24 -2.08 -11.12
N LEU A 26 8.57 -2.05 -11.02
CA LEU A 26 9.33 -2.18 -9.77
C LEU A 26 10.29 -1.00 -9.59
N SER A 27 10.42 -0.50 -8.36
CA SER A 27 11.51 0.37 -7.94
C SER A 27 12.45 -0.38 -7.00
N LEU A 28 13.72 -0.41 -7.35
CA LEU A 28 14.80 -1.09 -6.62
C LEU A 28 15.60 -0.12 -5.73
N ASN A 29 14.94 0.84 -5.10
CA ASN A 29 15.55 1.84 -4.23
C ASN A 29 16.58 2.77 -4.93
N ASN A 30 16.50 2.88 -6.24
CA ASN A 30 17.31 3.75 -7.08
C ASN A 30 16.43 4.77 -7.83
N GLN A 31 17.00 5.50 -8.80
CA GLN A 31 16.29 6.49 -9.61
C GLN A 31 15.45 5.87 -10.74
N ASP A 32 15.62 4.59 -11.04
CA ASP A 32 14.96 3.93 -12.15
C ASP A 32 13.72 3.12 -11.71
N VAL A 33 12.80 2.95 -12.65
CA VAL A 33 11.69 2.00 -12.54
C VAL A 33 11.83 0.97 -13.63
N GLN A 34 11.90 -0.28 -13.25
CA GLN A 34 12.01 -1.41 -14.17
C GLN A 34 10.63 -1.97 -14.51
N ILE A 35 10.36 -2.15 -15.79
CA ILE A 35 9.12 -2.76 -16.29
C ILE A 35 9.41 -4.19 -16.72
N TYR A 36 8.77 -5.12 -16.04
CA TYR A 36 8.86 -6.54 -16.35
C TYR A 36 7.59 -7.04 -17.02
N LYS A 37 7.75 -7.94 -17.95
CA LYS A 37 6.64 -8.67 -18.62
C LYS A 37 6.69 -10.13 -18.25
N ARG A 38 5.54 -10.70 -17.93
CA ARG A 38 5.39 -12.11 -17.59
C ARG A 38 5.35 -12.94 -18.85
N ASN A 39 6.19 -13.97 -18.91
CA ASN A 39 6.03 -15.03 -19.88
C ASN A 39 4.98 -16.02 -19.39
N LEU A 40 3.81 -16.01 -20.02
CA LEU A 40 2.68 -16.84 -19.58
C LEU A 40 2.92 -18.34 -19.74
N THR A 41 3.86 -18.74 -20.60
CA THR A 41 4.19 -20.15 -20.84
C THR A 41 5.23 -20.68 -19.86
N ALA A 42 6.29 -19.91 -19.60
CA ALA A 42 7.39 -20.30 -18.71
C ALA A 42 7.18 -19.84 -17.25
N GLY A 43 6.30 -18.87 -17.02
CA GLY A 43 6.08 -18.28 -15.69
C GLY A 43 7.13 -17.26 -15.26
N ASP A 44 8.18 -17.07 -16.07
CA ASP A 44 9.30 -16.16 -15.78
C ASP A 44 8.98 -14.71 -16.14
N TRP A 45 9.77 -13.80 -15.54
CA TRP A 45 9.68 -12.36 -15.79
C TRP A 45 10.87 -11.90 -16.63
N THR A 46 10.60 -11.17 -17.69
CA THR A 46 11.62 -10.55 -18.54
C THR A 46 11.57 -9.03 -18.40
N LEU A 47 12.73 -8.39 -18.19
CA LEU A 47 12.84 -6.93 -18.21
C LEU A 47 12.60 -6.45 -19.65
N VAL A 48 11.60 -5.59 -19.84
CA VAL A 48 11.22 -5.08 -21.18
C VAL A 48 11.51 -3.60 -21.35
N ASP A 49 11.56 -2.82 -20.27
CA ASP A 49 11.89 -1.40 -20.33
C ASP A 49 12.43 -0.90 -18.97
N THR A 50 13.12 0.24 -18.99
CA THR A 50 13.62 0.95 -17.81
C THR A 50 13.29 2.43 -17.93
N LEU A 51 12.51 2.95 -16.98
CA LEU A 51 12.06 4.33 -16.92
C LEU A 51 13.10 5.18 -16.14
N SER A 52 14.00 5.84 -16.86
CA SER A 52 15.18 6.53 -16.30
C SER A 52 15.09 8.04 -16.55
N GLN A 53 14.27 8.75 -15.76
CA GLN A 53 14.11 10.21 -15.86
C GLN A 53 14.26 10.94 -14.53
N HIS A 54 14.22 10.20 -13.42
CA HIS A 54 14.41 10.77 -12.10
C HIS A 54 15.90 10.92 -11.76
N ASP A 55 16.25 12.01 -11.07
CA ASP A 55 17.62 12.27 -10.62
C ASP A 55 17.95 11.59 -9.27
N LEU A 56 16.91 11.28 -8.48
CA LEU A 56 17.03 10.64 -7.18
C LEU A 56 16.07 9.43 -7.09
N ARG A 57 16.21 8.66 -6.01
CA ARG A 57 15.43 7.45 -5.81
C ARG A 57 13.93 7.68 -5.99
N VAL A 58 13.29 6.77 -6.69
CA VAL A 58 11.84 6.69 -6.80
C VAL A 58 11.26 6.26 -5.45
N THR A 59 10.28 7.01 -4.97
CA THR A 59 9.66 6.77 -3.67
C THR A 59 8.33 6.04 -3.76
N SER A 60 7.63 6.19 -4.90
CA SER A 60 6.33 5.54 -5.11
C SER A 60 6.00 5.43 -6.60
N ILE A 61 5.28 4.37 -6.93
CA ILE A 61 4.75 4.09 -8.27
C ILE A 61 3.27 3.76 -8.13
N ASP A 62 2.46 4.19 -9.09
CA ASP A 62 1.10 3.72 -9.24
C ASP A 62 0.75 3.56 -10.73
N TRP A 63 0.02 2.50 -11.06
CA TRP A 63 -0.35 2.16 -12.43
C TRP A 63 -1.86 2.27 -12.59
N ALA A 64 -2.31 3.16 -13.48
CA ALA A 64 -3.71 3.35 -13.82
C ALA A 64 -4.19 2.20 -14.73
N PRO A 65 -5.06 1.30 -14.26
CA PRO A 65 -5.39 0.09 -15.00
C PRO A 65 -6.24 0.33 -16.25
N LYS A 66 -7.08 1.38 -16.28
CA LYS A 66 -7.97 1.65 -17.41
C LYS A 66 -7.27 2.40 -18.54
N THR A 67 -6.43 3.38 -18.18
CA THR A 67 -5.74 4.25 -19.14
C THR A 67 -4.32 3.78 -19.44
N ASN A 68 -3.86 2.72 -18.79
CA ASN A 68 -2.51 2.16 -18.93
C ASN A 68 -1.40 3.21 -18.76
N ARG A 69 -1.56 4.14 -17.82
CA ARG A 69 -0.58 5.16 -17.46
C ARG A 69 0.12 4.80 -16.17
N ILE A 70 1.42 4.98 -16.12
CA ILE A 70 2.19 4.87 -14.88
C ILE A 70 2.45 6.29 -14.37
N VAL A 71 2.31 6.49 -13.07
CA VAL A 71 2.82 7.68 -12.39
C VAL A 71 3.92 7.27 -11.43
N THR A 72 5.02 8.00 -11.47
CA THR A 72 6.16 7.84 -10.55
C THR A 72 6.43 9.15 -9.83
N CYS A 73 6.86 9.08 -8.59
CA CYS A 73 7.37 10.25 -7.88
C CYS A 73 8.69 9.92 -7.16
N SER A 74 9.51 10.94 -6.94
CA SER A 74 10.86 10.76 -6.46
C SER A 74 11.27 11.77 -5.39
N ALA A 75 12.35 11.46 -4.71
CA ALA A 75 13.03 12.36 -3.79
C ALA A 75 13.57 13.63 -4.48
N ASP A 76 13.69 13.64 -5.80
CA ASP A 76 14.04 14.81 -6.64
C ASP A 76 12.96 15.89 -6.73
N ARG A 77 11.80 15.69 -6.08
CA ARG A 77 10.65 16.60 -5.99
C ARG A 77 9.81 16.68 -7.26
N THR A 78 10.02 15.75 -8.19
CA THR A 78 9.27 15.65 -9.44
C THR A 78 8.34 14.43 -9.45
N ALA A 79 7.40 14.45 -10.38
CA ALA A 79 6.66 13.28 -10.80
C ALA A 79 6.70 13.17 -12.32
N TYR A 80 6.61 11.96 -12.83
CA TYR A 80 6.44 11.70 -14.25
C TYR A 80 5.19 10.88 -14.47
N VAL A 81 4.45 11.23 -15.52
CA VAL A 81 3.40 10.39 -16.08
C VAL A 81 3.95 9.76 -17.35
N TRP A 82 3.89 8.45 -17.40
CA TRP A 82 4.40 7.63 -18.48
C TRP A 82 3.26 7.03 -19.28
N LEU A 83 3.30 7.18 -20.60
CA LEU A 83 2.36 6.54 -21.52
C LEU A 83 3.15 5.68 -22.52
N PRO A 84 2.67 4.48 -22.85
CA PRO A 84 3.27 3.71 -23.94
C PRO A 84 2.90 4.35 -25.30
N ASP A 85 3.87 4.45 -26.19
CA ASP A 85 3.64 4.85 -27.58
C ASP A 85 3.08 3.66 -28.41
N ALA A 86 2.89 3.87 -29.73
CA ALA A 86 2.41 2.84 -30.64
C ALA A 86 3.36 1.62 -30.75
N ASN A 87 4.64 1.76 -30.41
CA ASN A 87 5.64 0.71 -30.41
C ASN A 87 5.79 0.05 -29.04
N GLY A 88 5.03 0.50 -28.04
CA GLY A 88 5.09 0.02 -26.65
C GLY A 88 6.21 0.63 -25.81
N LYS A 89 6.92 1.64 -26.32
CA LYS A 89 7.94 2.37 -25.56
C LYS A 89 7.29 3.40 -24.64
N TRP A 90 7.74 3.48 -23.39
CA TRP A 90 7.22 4.41 -22.39
C TRP A 90 7.76 5.84 -22.62
N ILE A 91 6.85 6.78 -22.86
CA ILE A 91 7.16 8.20 -23.06
C ILE A 91 6.88 8.98 -21.78
N PRO A 92 7.88 9.67 -21.22
CA PRO A 92 7.72 10.47 -20.02
C PRO A 92 7.07 11.82 -20.29
N THR A 93 6.19 12.24 -19.39
CA THR A 93 5.72 13.63 -19.27
C THR A 93 5.98 14.11 -17.86
N VAL A 94 6.82 15.14 -17.71
CA VAL A 94 7.14 15.70 -16.41
C VAL A 94 5.92 16.40 -15.82
N VAL A 95 5.69 16.21 -14.52
CA VAL A 95 4.67 16.90 -13.75
C VAL A 95 5.33 17.71 -12.64
N LEU A 96 5.24 19.02 -12.74
CA LEU A 96 5.78 19.92 -11.73
C LEU A 96 4.92 19.91 -10.49
N LEU A 97 5.32 19.17 -9.47
CA LEU A 97 4.60 19.09 -8.19
C LEU A 97 4.64 20.41 -7.40
N ARG A 98 5.57 21.31 -7.72
CA ARG A 98 5.79 22.62 -7.05
C ARG A 98 5.95 22.47 -5.53
N ILE A 99 6.73 21.48 -5.12
CA ILE A 99 7.09 21.18 -3.72
C ILE A 99 8.58 21.42 -3.49
N ASN A 100 8.95 21.82 -2.27
CA ASN A 100 10.34 22.15 -1.91
C ASN A 100 11.07 21.00 -1.19
N GLY A 101 10.47 19.82 -1.11
CA GLY A 101 11.05 18.62 -0.49
C GLY A 101 10.61 17.37 -1.22
N ALA A 102 11.21 16.24 -0.87
CA ALA A 102 10.97 14.95 -1.50
C ALA A 102 9.48 14.62 -1.63
N ALA A 103 9.03 14.12 -2.77
CA ALA A 103 7.77 13.42 -2.88
C ALA A 103 7.90 12.07 -2.16
N THR A 104 6.85 11.64 -1.47
CA THR A 104 6.89 10.47 -0.56
C THR A 104 5.98 9.35 -1.00
N CYS A 105 4.87 9.66 -1.65
CA CYS A 105 3.88 8.71 -2.12
C CYS A 105 3.07 9.32 -3.26
N VAL A 106 2.56 8.48 -4.14
CA VAL A 106 1.70 8.87 -5.27
C VAL A 106 0.59 7.84 -5.48
N LYS A 107 -0.62 8.31 -5.84
CA LYS A 107 -1.76 7.47 -6.15
C LYS A 107 -2.64 8.08 -7.22
N TRP A 108 -3.03 7.29 -8.23
CA TRP A 108 -4.09 7.63 -9.18
C TRP A 108 -5.44 7.66 -8.50
N SER A 109 -6.29 8.57 -8.93
CA SER A 109 -7.70 8.58 -8.54
C SER A 109 -8.48 7.45 -9.23
N PRO A 110 -9.63 7.00 -8.70
CA PRO A 110 -10.40 5.87 -9.27
C PRO A 110 -10.89 6.07 -10.71
N LEU A 111 -11.13 7.32 -11.12
CA LEU A 111 -11.46 7.67 -12.51
C LEU A 111 -10.23 7.91 -13.39
N GLU A 112 -9.03 7.90 -12.81
CA GLU A 112 -7.75 8.10 -13.48
C GLU A 112 -7.61 9.47 -14.20
N ASN A 113 -8.48 10.42 -13.87
CA ASN A 113 -8.45 11.78 -14.42
C ASN A 113 -7.52 12.72 -13.64
N LYS A 114 -7.04 12.29 -12.48
CA LYS A 114 -6.09 13.00 -11.62
C LYS A 114 -5.30 12.03 -10.76
N PHE A 115 -4.21 12.51 -10.17
CA PHE A 115 -3.47 11.78 -9.15
C PHE A 115 -3.07 12.70 -8.00
N ALA A 116 -2.74 12.13 -6.85
CA ALA A 116 -2.25 12.89 -5.70
C ALA A 116 -0.84 12.44 -5.32
N ALA A 117 0.03 13.40 -5.02
CA ALA A 117 1.38 13.16 -4.51
C ALA A 117 1.54 13.82 -3.14
N GLY A 118 1.99 13.04 -2.17
CA GLY A 118 2.37 13.52 -0.84
C GLY A 118 3.82 13.96 -0.79
N SER A 119 4.16 14.83 0.15
CA SER A 119 5.53 15.34 0.27
C SER A 119 6.04 15.40 1.72
N GLY A 120 7.38 15.44 1.86
CA GLY A 120 8.07 15.69 3.12
C GLY A 120 7.91 17.12 3.65
N VAL A 121 7.40 18.04 2.84
CA VAL A 121 7.18 19.46 3.20
C VAL A 121 5.73 19.80 3.52
N ARG A 122 4.97 18.85 3.97
CA ARG A 122 3.60 19.08 4.47
C ARG A 122 2.60 19.56 3.40
N VAL A 123 2.82 19.19 2.15
CA VAL A 123 1.98 19.56 1.00
C VAL A 123 1.48 18.29 0.34
N ILE A 124 0.22 18.29 -0.08
CA ILE A 124 -0.32 17.33 -1.01
C ILE A 124 -0.57 18.05 -2.32
N SER A 125 0.05 17.56 -3.40
CA SER A 125 -0.19 18.06 -4.76
C SER A 125 -1.20 17.14 -5.43
N VAL A 126 -2.35 17.68 -5.82
CA VAL A 126 -3.33 16.99 -6.65
C VAL A 126 -3.14 17.49 -8.08
N CYS A 127 -2.78 16.58 -8.96
CA CYS A 127 -2.40 16.89 -10.34
C CYS A 127 -3.45 16.34 -11.30
N TYR A 128 -3.85 17.15 -12.28
CA TYR A 128 -4.78 16.79 -13.33
C TYR A 128 -4.33 17.35 -14.68
N PHE A 129 -4.77 16.71 -15.74
CA PHE A 129 -4.39 17.11 -17.09
C PHE A 129 -5.38 18.13 -17.63
N GLU A 130 -4.89 19.32 -18.00
CA GLU A 130 -5.65 20.38 -18.61
C GLU A 130 -5.55 20.27 -20.14
N LYS A 131 -6.65 19.87 -20.76
CA LYS A 131 -6.67 19.56 -22.21
C LYS A 131 -6.40 20.74 -23.09
N GLU A 132 -6.89 21.94 -22.70
CA GLU A 132 -6.75 23.17 -23.49
C GLU A 132 -5.29 23.58 -23.66
N ASN A 133 -4.49 23.45 -22.61
CA ASN A 133 -3.09 23.79 -22.60
C ASN A 133 -2.14 22.59 -22.84
N ASN A 134 -2.70 21.39 -22.95
CA ASN A 134 -1.93 20.13 -23.08
C ASN A 134 -0.87 19.98 -21.98
N TRP A 135 -1.27 20.23 -20.72
CA TRP A 135 -0.36 20.33 -19.59
C TRP A 135 -0.91 19.72 -18.30
N TRP A 136 -0.02 19.20 -17.46
CA TRP A 136 -0.37 18.77 -16.10
C TRP A 136 -0.33 19.94 -15.13
N VAL A 137 -1.46 20.24 -14.47
CA VAL A 137 -1.61 21.28 -13.47
C VAL A 137 -1.61 20.70 -12.07
N SER A 138 -0.88 21.34 -11.14
CA SER A 138 -0.84 20.96 -9.73
C SER A 138 -1.64 21.93 -8.87
N LYS A 139 -2.62 21.42 -8.13
CA LYS A 139 -3.41 22.13 -7.13
C LYS A 139 -3.01 21.66 -5.73
N HIS A 140 -2.69 22.58 -4.82
CA HIS A 140 -2.09 22.22 -3.53
C HIS A 140 -3.06 22.27 -2.36
N ILE A 141 -2.96 21.27 -1.49
CA ILE A 141 -3.45 21.32 -0.13
C ILE A 141 -2.29 21.71 0.76
N LYS A 142 -2.21 23.02 1.17
CA LYS A 142 -1.03 23.62 1.81
C LYS A 142 -1.02 23.59 3.34
N LYS A 143 -2.16 23.50 4.01
CA LYS A 143 -2.24 23.73 5.46
C LYS A 143 -2.74 22.58 6.34
N PRO A 144 -3.02 21.41 5.82
CA PRO A 144 -3.68 20.39 6.61
C PRO A 144 -2.76 19.53 7.47
N SER A 145 -1.46 19.55 7.21
CA SER A 145 -0.48 18.77 7.96
C SER A 145 0.61 19.66 8.54
N LYS A 146 1.13 19.27 9.71
CA LYS A 146 2.31 19.89 10.33
C LYS A 146 3.59 19.09 10.06
N SER A 147 3.49 17.96 9.36
CA SER A 147 4.60 17.05 9.12
C SER A 147 4.53 16.36 7.75
N THR A 148 5.44 15.43 7.50
CA THR A 148 5.53 14.63 6.27
C THR A 148 4.23 13.86 6.02
N ILE A 149 3.77 13.88 4.77
CA ILE A 149 2.72 13.00 4.27
C ILE A 149 3.36 11.65 3.96
N SER A 150 2.94 10.60 4.64
CA SER A 150 3.54 9.26 4.53
C SER A 150 2.76 8.33 3.61
N SER A 151 1.45 8.53 3.48
CA SER A 151 0.57 7.67 2.68
C SER A 151 -0.68 8.41 2.25
N LEU A 152 -1.20 8.03 1.08
CA LEU A 152 -2.42 8.55 0.49
C LEU A 152 -3.29 7.41 -0.01
N ASP A 153 -4.61 7.57 0.07
CA ASP A 153 -5.57 6.70 -0.62
C ASP A 153 -6.82 7.47 -1.03
N TRP A 154 -7.42 7.06 -2.15
CA TRP A 154 -8.61 7.69 -2.71
C TRP A 154 -9.89 7.00 -2.27
N HIS A 155 -10.88 7.80 -1.95
CA HIS A 155 -12.25 7.33 -1.80
C HIS A 155 -12.81 6.87 -3.17
N PRO A 156 -13.65 5.83 -3.21
CA PRO A 156 -14.22 5.33 -4.47
C PRO A 156 -14.99 6.37 -5.31
N ASN A 157 -15.52 7.43 -4.67
CA ASN A 157 -16.22 8.51 -5.37
C ASN A 157 -15.31 9.50 -6.11
N ASN A 158 -14.00 9.29 -6.14
CA ASN A 158 -13.01 10.16 -6.79
C ASN A 158 -12.79 11.55 -6.16
N ASN A 159 -13.61 11.98 -5.20
CA ASN A 159 -13.63 13.35 -4.69
C ASN A 159 -13.06 13.53 -3.28
N LEU A 160 -12.77 12.44 -2.58
CA LEU A 160 -12.13 12.48 -1.27
C LEU A 160 -10.78 11.77 -1.30
N LEU A 161 -9.87 12.29 -0.50
CA LEU A 161 -8.53 11.77 -0.33
C LEU A 161 -8.24 11.64 1.17
N VAL A 162 -7.78 10.46 1.61
CA VAL A 162 -7.24 10.28 2.95
C VAL A 162 -5.73 10.38 2.92
N ALA A 163 -5.16 11.04 3.92
CA ALA A 163 -3.72 11.19 4.10
C ALA A 163 -3.30 10.78 5.52
N GLY A 164 -2.27 9.94 5.61
CA GLY A 164 -1.55 9.64 6.84
C GLY A 164 -0.29 10.48 6.97
N THR A 165 0.08 10.86 8.19
CA THR A 165 1.18 11.78 8.44
C THR A 165 2.07 11.33 9.60
N THR A 166 3.32 11.83 9.63
CA THR A 166 4.28 11.49 10.69
C THR A 166 4.02 12.25 11.98
N ASP A 167 3.08 13.20 12.05
CA ASP A 167 2.59 13.82 13.28
C ASP A 167 1.39 13.06 13.90
N PHE A 168 1.29 11.75 13.60
CA PHE A 168 0.32 10.83 14.18
C PHE A 168 -1.14 11.15 13.79
N ARG A 169 -1.35 11.74 12.61
CA ARG A 169 -2.67 12.16 12.17
C ARG A 169 -3.08 11.45 10.89
N VAL A 170 -4.38 11.23 10.80
CA VAL A 170 -5.05 10.80 9.58
C VAL A 170 -6.13 11.83 9.27
N LYS A 171 -6.17 12.32 8.02
CA LYS A 171 -7.11 13.36 7.61
C LYS A 171 -7.78 13.01 6.31
N VAL A 172 -9.07 13.28 6.22
CA VAL A 172 -9.87 13.18 4.99
C VAL A 172 -10.07 14.56 4.40
N PHE A 173 -9.72 14.74 3.14
CA PHE A 173 -9.84 16.00 2.39
C PHE A 173 -10.84 15.90 1.27
N CYS A 174 -11.56 17.00 1.02
CA CYS A 174 -12.24 17.21 -0.24
C CYS A 174 -11.21 17.61 -1.30
N VAL A 175 -11.17 16.87 -2.40
CA VAL A 175 -10.28 17.10 -3.55
C VAL A 175 -11.05 17.20 -4.87
N HIS A 176 -12.29 17.62 -4.78
CA HIS A 176 -13.15 17.90 -5.94
C HIS A 176 -12.60 19.07 -6.75
N ILE A 177 -12.48 18.89 -8.06
CA ILE A 177 -12.00 19.90 -9.02
C ILE A 177 -13.13 20.18 -10.02
N LYS A 178 -13.75 21.35 -9.92
CA LYS A 178 -14.91 21.72 -10.74
C LYS A 178 -14.63 21.70 -12.25
N ASP A 179 -13.39 21.94 -12.63
CA ASP A 179 -12.97 22.07 -14.03
C ASP A 179 -12.96 20.73 -14.76
N ILE A 180 -12.94 19.60 -14.02
CA ILE A 180 -12.81 18.24 -14.60
C ILE A 180 -13.84 17.24 -14.06
N GLU A 181 -14.72 17.65 -13.13
CA GLU A 181 -15.64 16.74 -12.43
C GLU A 181 -16.98 17.38 -12.17
N ASP A 182 -18.03 16.56 -12.30
CA ASP A 182 -19.37 16.91 -11.85
C ASP A 182 -19.47 16.98 -10.32
N ALA A 183 -20.49 17.63 -9.83
CA ALA A 183 -20.70 17.78 -8.39
C ALA A 183 -20.88 16.43 -7.72
N ALA A 184 -19.97 16.08 -6.82
CA ALA A 184 -20.04 14.84 -6.06
C ALA A 184 -21.26 14.82 -5.13
N PRO A 185 -21.89 13.64 -4.92
CA PRO A 185 -22.88 13.46 -3.87
C PRO A 185 -22.27 13.72 -2.49
N ALA A 186 -23.14 14.04 -1.52
CA ALA A 186 -22.71 14.10 -0.12
C ALA A 186 -22.23 12.73 0.34
N THR A 187 -21.23 12.71 1.23
CA THR A 187 -20.68 11.48 1.79
C THR A 187 -20.83 11.49 3.32
N PRO A 188 -20.77 10.33 3.99
CA PRO A 188 -20.77 10.27 5.45
C PRO A 188 -19.63 11.04 6.11
N TRP A 189 -18.54 11.33 5.37
CA TRP A 189 -17.40 12.11 5.84
C TRP A 189 -17.66 13.61 5.90
N GLY A 190 -18.69 14.12 5.22
CA GLY A 190 -19.09 15.52 5.19
C GLY A 190 -19.60 15.99 3.84
N SER A 191 -20.20 17.17 3.83
CA SER A 191 -20.84 17.77 2.66
C SER A 191 -20.06 18.93 2.04
N LYS A 192 -18.93 19.37 2.63
CA LYS A 192 -18.14 20.50 2.12
C LYS A 192 -17.46 20.12 0.80
N LYS A 193 -17.70 20.94 -0.24
CA LYS A 193 -17.19 20.72 -1.61
C LYS A 193 -16.03 21.64 -2.00
N ILE A 194 -15.41 22.32 -1.03
CA ILE A 194 -14.29 23.23 -1.30
C ILE A 194 -13.00 22.42 -1.31
N PHE A 195 -12.24 22.49 -2.41
CA PHE A 195 -10.95 21.83 -2.56
C PHE A 195 -10.01 22.11 -1.39
N GLY A 196 -9.37 21.07 -0.86
CA GLY A 196 -8.40 21.14 0.23
C GLY A 196 -9.01 21.30 1.62
N THR A 197 -10.35 21.33 1.75
CA THR A 197 -11.00 21.37 3.07
C THR A 197 -10.86 20.02 3.78
N PRO A 198 -10.37 20.00 5.03
CA PRO A 198 -10.44 18.81 5.86
C PRO A 198 -11.89 18.55 6.27
N LEU A 199 -12.35 17.33 6.06
CA LEU A 199 -13.70 16.86 6.43
C LEU A 199 -13.67 16.09 7.75
N ALA A 200 -12.62 15.31 7.98
CA ALA A 200 -12.41 14.57 9.21
C ALA A 200 -10.91 14.54 9.56
N GLU A 201 -10.63 14.50 10.85
CA GLU A 201 -9.27 14.39 11.39
C GLU A 201 -9.25 13.39 12.56
N PHE A 202 -8.29 12.47 12.53
CA PHE A 202 -8.09 11.47 13.55
C PHE A 202 -6.67 11.54 14.09
N HIS A 203 -6.52 11.30 15.37
CA HIS A 203 -5.22 11.27 16.05
C HIS A 203 -4.88 9.82 16.38
N ASN A 204 -3.73 9.34 15.92
CA ASN A 204 -3.18 8.06 16.33
C ASN A 204 -2.45 8.21 17.66
N SER A 205 -3.15 8.68 18.69
CA SER A 205 -2.62 8.92 20.05
C SER A 205 -2.79 7.72 20.98
N ALA A 206 -3.64 6.77 20.62
CA ALA A 206 -3.80 5.54 21.38
C ALA A 206 -2.45 4.81 21.52
N PHE A 207 -2.22 4.21 22.66
CA PHE A 207 -1.01 3.42 22.95
C PHE A 207 0.32 4.18 22.77
N GLY A 208 0.34 5.47 23.11
CA GLY A 208 1.54 6.30 23.05
C GLY A 208 1.81 6.95 21.68
N GLY A 209 0.92 6.77 20.72
CA GLY A 209 1.06 7.35 19.39
C GLY A 209 2.09 6.65 18.50
N GLY A 210 2.19 7.10 17.26
CA GLY A 210 3.15 6.59 16.28
C GLY A 210 2.91 7.17 14.89
N TRP A 211 3.97 7.29 14.10
CA TRP A 211 3.87 7.70 12.70
C TRP A 211 2.88 6.80 11.95
N VAL A 212 1.97 7.41 11.23
CA VAL A 212 1.08 6.67 10.34
C VAL A 212 1.88 6.25 9.10
N HIS A 213 1.95 4.96 8.82
CA HIS A 213 2.70 4.43 7.69
C HIS A 213 1.84 4.22 6.46
N SER A 214 0.61 3.76 6.66
CA SER A 214 -0.31 3.47 5.56
C SER A 214 -1.75 3.76 5.97
N VAL A 215 -2.53 4.24 5.01
CA VAL A 215 -3.97 4.50 5.14
C VAL A 215 -4.71 3.87 3.96
N ALA A 216 -5.94 3.40 4.18
CA ALA A 216 -6.75 2.84 3.11
C ALA A 216 -8.25 3.07 3.37
N PHE A 217 -9.00 3.49 2.35
CA PHE A 217 -10.45 3.40 2.33
C PHE A 217 -10.89 1.96 2.07
N ASN A 218 -12.02 1.55 2.62
CA ASN A 218 -12.66 0.29 2.24
C ASN A 218 -13.38 0.40 0.87
N GLY A 219 -14.00 -0.68 0.42
CA GLY A 219 -14.60 -0.77 -0.92
C GLY A 219 -15.76 0.20 -1.15
N ASP A 220 -16.58 0.46 -0.13
CA ASP A 220 -17.72 1.40 -0.20
C ASP A 220 -17.34 2.84 0.19
N GLY A 221 -16.14 3.06 0.72
CA GLY A 221 -15.64 4.36 1.14
C GLY A 221 -16.13 4.85 2.50
N ASN A 222 -16.96 4.10 3.21
CA ASN A 222 -17.51 4.51 4.50
C ASN A 222 -16.57 4.30 5.68
N ARG A 223 -15.52 3.49 5.50
CA ARG A 223 -14.50 3.19 6.51
C ARG A 223 -13.11 3.50 6.01
N ILE A 224 -12.24 3.89 6.94
CA ILE A 224 -10.80 4.01 6.72
C ILE A 224 -10.09 3.13 7.73
N CYS A 225 -9.02 2.46 7.31
CA CYS A 225 -8.06 1.88 8.24
C CYS A 225 -6.70 2.56 8.11
N TRP A 226 -5.93 2.51 9.17
CA TRP A 226 -4.52 2.92 9.15
C TRP A 226 -3.68 2.08 10.08
N VAL A 227 -2.40 2.01 9.75
CA VAL A 227 -1.38 1.33 10.53
C VAL A 227 -0.26 2.30 10.89
N ALA A 228 0.33 2.10 12.06
CA ALA A 228 1.31 3.03 12.59
C ALA A 228 2.55 2.34 13.17
N HIS A 229 3.60 3.14 13.38
CA HIS A 229 4.90 2.67 13.85
C HIS A 229 4.86 2.08 15.27
N ASN A 230 3.85 2.43 16.06
CA ASN A 230 3.61 1.82 17.37
C ASN A 230 2.93 0.45 17.32
N SER A 231 2.91 -0.23 16.17
CA SER A 231 2.25 -1.53 15.96
C SER A 231 0.74 -1.51 16.22
N SER A 232 0.09 -0.37 16.04
CA SER A 232 -1.37 -0.26 16.13
C SER A 232 -2.02 -0.36 14.75
N ILE A 233 -3.24 -0.91 14.75
CA ILE A 233 -4.20 -0.87 13.65
C ILE A 233 -5.40 -0.09 14.17
N SER A 234 -5.87 0.86 13.40
CA SER A 234 -7.04 1.66 13.76
C SER A 234 -8.00 1.76 12.59
N ILE A 235 -9.29 1.93 12.91
CA ILE A 235 -10.38 2.06 11.97
C ILE A 235 -11.22 3.27 12.36
N ALA A 236 -11.59 4.08 11.39
CA ALA A 236 -12.66 5.07 11.52
C ALA A 236 -13.83 4.66 10.63
N ASP A 237 -15.03 4.67 11.19
CA ASP A 237 -16.28 4.29 10.52
C ASP A 237 -17.26 5.46 10.54
N ALA A 238 -17.65 5.90 9.37
CA ALA A 238 -18.61 6.99 9.15
C ALA A 238 -20.00 6.50 8.70
N SER A 239 -20.23 5.18 8.62
CA SER A 239 -21.46 4.58 8.04
C SER A 239 -22.75 5.07 8.68
N ASN A 240 -22.75 5.35 9.98
CA ASN A 240 -23.95 5.66 10.77
C ASN A 240 -24.12 7.17 11.07
N GLY A 241 -23.48 8.06 10.31
CA GLY A 241 -23.58 9.51 10.50
C GLY A 241 -22.72 10.06 11.65
N ASN A 242 -22.44 9.26 12.68
CA ASN A 242 -21.46 9.59 13.72
C ASN A 242 -20.19 8.80 13.49
N ILE A 243 -19.07 9.49 13.34
CA ILE A 243 -17.79 8.83 13.09
C ILE A 243 -17.29 8.18 14.38
N THR A 244 -17.09 6.88 14.34
CA THR A 244 -16.53 6.10 15.45
C THR A 244 -15.10 5.67 15.12
N VAL A 245 -14.21 5.62 16.13
CA VAL A 245 -12.82 5.19 15.97
C VAL A 245 -12.53 4.03 16.92
N SER A 246 -11.99 2.96 16.38
CA SER A 246 -11.50 1.80 17.12
C SER A 246 -10.03 1.57 16.85
N SER A 247 -9.27 1.15 17.86
CA SER A 247 -7.83 0.90 17.74
C SER A 247 -7.44 -0.37 18.47
N LEU A 248 -6.54 -1.13 17.88
CA LEU A 248 -5.94 -2.34 18.43
C LEU A 248 -4.42 -2.19 18.51
N LYS A 249 -3.82 -2.37 19.69
CA LYS A 249 -2.39 -2.58 19.85
C LYS A 249 -2.07 -4.05 19.60
N THR A 250 -1.19 -4.32 18.65
CA THR A 250 -0.78 -5.69 18.34
C THR A 250 0.52 -6.06 19.04
N LYS A 251 0.80 -7.37 19.13
CA LYS A 251 2.08 -7.91 19.63
C LYS A 251 3.15 -8.06 18.53
N PHE A 252 2.81 -7.70 17.30
CA PHE A 252 3.70 -7.79 16.15
C PHE A 252 4.55 -6.54 16.01
N LEU A 253 5.61 -6.63 15.20
CA LEU A 253 6.43 -5.48 14.81
C LEU A 253 5.61 -4.50 13.98
N PRO A 254 6.03 -3.23 13.88
CA PRO A 254 5.30 -2.21 13.14
C PRO A 254 4.95 -2.61 11.71
N PHE A 255 3.78 -2.15 11.25
CA PHE A 255 3.30 -2.37 9.90
C PHE A 255 3.67 -1.21 8.99
N LYS A 256 4.00 -1.51 7.73
CA LYS A 256 4.32 -0.51 6.70
C LYS A 256 3.20 -0.29 5.71
N SER A 257 2.37 -1.31 5.47
CA SER A 257 1.30 -1.26 4.48
C SER A 257 0.04 -1.93 5.00
N CYS A 258 -1.12 -1.42 4.60
CA CYS A 258 -2.43 -2.00 4.87
C CYS A 258 -3.37 -1.84 3.68
N ILE A 259 -4.24 -2.82 3.47
CA ILE A 259 -5.34 -2.77 2.51
C ILE A 259 -6.60 -3.43 3.10
N TRP A 260 -7.76 -3.00 2.64
CA TRP A 260 -9.00 -3.73 2.86
C TRP A 260 -9.11 -4.85 1.82
N VAL A 261 -9.20 -6.09 2.28
CA VAL A 261 -9.42 -7.26 1.40
C VAL A 261 -10.91 -7.56 1.25
N ARG A 262 -11.69 -7.34 2.30
CA ARG A 262 -13.15 -7.32 2.32
C ARG A 262 -13.63 -6.12 3.13
N ASN A 263 -14.94 -5.85 3.13
CA ASN A 263 -15.48 -4.76 3.95
C ASN A 263 -15.32 -5.00 5.47
N ASP A 264 -15.11 -6.25 5.87
CA ASP A 264 -14.91 -6.70 7.24
C ASP A 264 -13.51 -7.27 7.53
N SER A 265 -12.56 -7.13 6.61
CA SER A 265 -11.24 -7.75 6.77
C SER A 265 -10.12 -6.87 6.24
N ILE A 266 -9.07 -6.72 7.05
CA ILE A 266 -7.89 -5.90 6.78
C ILE A 266 -6.67 -6.79 6.71
N LEU A 267 -5.87 -6.61 5.67
CA LEU A 267 -4.56 -7.20 5.52
C LEU A 267 -3.48 -6.17 5.84
N VAL A 268 -2.52 -6.55 6.65
CA VAL A 268 -1.38 -5.70 7.03
C VAL A 268 -0.07 -6.44 6.88
N ALA A 269 0.99 -5.73 6.54
CA ALA A 269 2.35 -6.29 6.51
C ALA A 269 3.39 -5.20 6.82
N GLY A 270 4.59 -5.64 7.21
CA GLY A 270 5.69 -4.75 7.56
C GLY A 270 6.90 -5.50 8.09
N TYR A 271 7.41 -5.08 9.24
CA TYR A 271 8.64 -5.60 9.82
C TYR A 271 8.56 -7.03 10.36
N SER A 272 7.36 -7.59 10.49
CA SER A 272 7.18 -9.02 10.86
C SER A 272 7.42 -9.99 9.69
N CYS A 273 7.80 -9.50 8.52
CA CYS A 273 8.15 -10.26 7.31
C CYS A 273 7.06 -11.22 6.81
N CYS A 274 5.84 -11.11 7.30
CA CYS A 274 4.70 -11.92 6.85
C CYS A 274 3.41 -11.08 6.81
N PRO A 275 2.50 -11.36 5.87
CA PRO A 275 1.18 -10.76 5.85
C PRO A 275 0.31 -11.29 7.00
N LEU A 276 -0.43 -10.40 7.66
CA LEU A 276 -1.32 -10.72 8.77
C LEU A 276 -2.74 -10.30 8.43
N LEU A 277 -3.70 -11.16 8.70
CA LEU A 277 -5.11 -10.92 8.48
C LEU A 277 -5.82 -10.58 9.80
N TYR A 278 -6.63 -9.52 9.75
CA TYR A 278 -7.48 -9.06 10.86
C TYR A 278 -8.92 -8.96 10.39
N ALA A 279 -9.85 -9.41 11.21
CA ALA A 279 -11.29 -9.24 11.02
C ALA A 279 -11.79 -8.00 11.77
N VAL A 280 -12.80 -7.37 11.19
CA VAL A 280 -13.52 -6.22 11.75
C VAL A 280 -14.94 -6.69 12.06
N GLY A 281 -15.21 -6.91 13.34
CA GLY A 281 -16.51 -7.36 13.83
C GLY A 281 -17.51 -6.22 14.05
N ALA A 282 -18.63 -6.56 14.70
CA ALA A 282 -19.60 -5.59 15.14
C ALA A 282 -18.95 -4.50 16.01
N ASN A 283 -19.46 -3.26 15.92
CA ASN A 283 -18.94 -2.10 16.63
C ASN A 283 -17.46 -1.80 16.31
N ASN A 284 -16.99 -2.19 15.10
CA ASN A 284 -15.62 -1.98 14.63
C ASN A 284 -14.54 -2.62 15.52
N THR A 285 -14.86 -3.71 16.23
CA THR A 285 -13.88 -4.49 17.00
C THR A 285 -12.90 -5.17 16.05
N ILE A 286 -11.59 -4.93 16.26
CA ILE A 286 -10.52 -5.49 15.44
C ILE A 286 -10.00 -6.76 16.12
N SER A 287 -9.99 -7.87 15.43
CA SER A 287 -9.50 -9.16 15.93
C SER A 287 -8.50 -9.80 14.99
N PHE A 288 -7.47 -10.43 15.54
CA PHE A 288 -6.46 -11.15 14.77
C PHE A 288 -7.05 -12.47 14.25
N VAL A 289 -6.97 -12.69 12.93
CA VAL A 289 -7.42 -13.93 12.28
C VAL A 289 -6.26 -14.92 12.15
N GLY A 290 -5.13 -14.48 11.57
CA GLY A 290 -3.99 -15.37 11.40
C GLY A 290 -2.85 -14.75 10.60
N LYS A 291 -1.71 -15.47 10.61
CA LYS A 291 -0.59 -15.25 9.68
C LYS A 291 -0.92 -15.97 8.38
N LEU A 292 -0.72 -15.29 7.25
CA LEU A 292 -0.97 -15.89 5.94
C LEU A 292 0.26 -16.63 5.38
N ASP A 293 1.42 -16.43 6.00
CA ASP A 293 2.63 -17.19 5.72
C ASP A 293 2.71 -18.32 6.75
N SER A 294 2.05 -19.43 6.46
CA SER A 294 2.26 -20.69 7.15
C SER A 294 3.30 -21.48 6.36
N SER A 295 4.57 -21.32 6.66
CA SER A 295 5.56 -22.33 6.31
C SER A 295 5.03 -23.65 6.88
N GLN A 296 4.75 -24.62 6.02
CA GLN A 296 4.37 -25.95 6.47
C GLN A 296 5.48 -26.43 7.41
N LYS A 297 5.22 -26.41 8.72
CA LYS A 297 5.96 -27.30 9.61
C LYS A 297 5.77 -28.69 9.01
N LYS A 298 6.81 -29.22 8.37
CA LYS A 298 6.91 -30.67 8.20
C LYS A 298 6.76 -31.21 9.60
N GLU A 299 5.63 -31.84 9.89
CA GLU A 299 5.47 -32.64 11.10
C GLU A 299 6.57 -33.72 11.08
N ALA A 300 7.68 -33.39 11.72
CA ALA A 300 8.66 -34.41 12.08
C ALA A 300 8.03 -35.20 13.20
N GLY A 301 7.48 -36.37 12.84
CA GLY A 301 6.81 -37.27 13.76
C GLY A 301 7.62 -37.49 15.06
N GLY A 302 6.85 -37.64 16.12
CA GLY A 302 7.26 -38.19 17.42
C GLY A 302 8.16 -37.27 18.25
N PHE A 303 7.62 -36.71 19.30
CA PHE A 303 8.36 -36.01 20.35
C PHE A 303 9.26 -37.01 21.09
N SER A 304 10.53 -37.11 20.70
CA SER A 304 11.56 -37.76 21.52
C SER A 304 12.18 -36.70 22.44
N ALA A 305 12.29 -37.03 23.75
CA ALA A 305 12.98 -36.21 24.75
C ALA A 305 14.41 -35.86 24.29
N MET A 306 15.08 -36.75 23.57
CA MET A 306 16.39 -36.54 22.98
C MET A 306 16.43 -35.42 21.94
N ARG A 307 15.39 -35.21 21.14
CA ARG A 307 15.32 -34.06 20.23
C ARG A 307 15.13 -32.73 20.96
N LYS A 308 14.44 -32.74 22.10
CA LYS A 308 14.28 -31.54 22.94
C LYS A 308 15.60 -31.12 23.57
N PHE A 309 16.43 -32.09 24.01
CA PHE A 309 17.79 -31.82 24.49
C PHE A 309 18.72 -31.33 23.38
N GLN A 310 18.65 -31.94 22.18
CA GLN A 310 19.42 -31.46 21.02
C GLN A 310 19.02 -30.08 20.56
N SER A 311 17.75 -29.70 20.71
CA SER A 311 17.29 -28.32 20.37
C SER A 311 17.77 -27.28 21.39
N LEU A 312 17.89 -27.66 22.68
CA LEU A 312 18.46 -26.81 23.72
C LEU A 312 19.98 -26.64 23.57
N ASP A 313 20.66 -27.70 23.17
CA ASP A 313 22.11 -27.68 22.88
C ASP A 313 22.44 -26.87 21.62
N ARG A 314 21.53 -26.86 20.61
CA ARG A 314 21.64 -26.04 19.42
C ARG A 314 21.34 -24.54 19.70
N GLN A 315 20.50 -24.23 20.66
CA GLN A 315 20.27 -22.86 21.12
C GLN A 315 21.49 -22.28 21.86
N ALA A 316 22.32 -23.12 22.45
CA ALA A 316 23.56 -22.68 23.10
C ALA A 316 24.72 -22.48 22.09
N LYS A 317 24.66 -23.07 20.91
CA LYS A 317 25.58 -22.79 19.80
C LYS A 317 24.99 -21.70 18.95
N ILE A 318 25.66 -20.55 18.85
CA ILE A 318 25.32 -19.47 17.90
C ILE A 318 25.44 -20.07 16.48
N GLU A 319 24.36 -20.66 15.98
CA GLU A 319 24.28 -21.03 14.57
C GLU A 319 24.11 -19.73 13.76
N VAL A 320 25.10 -19.49 12.91
CA VAL A 320 25.17 -18.32 11.99
C VAL A 320 24.03 -18.31 10.92
N ASN A 321 23.09 -19.24 11.00
CA ASN A 321 22.01 -19.36 10.04
C ASN A 321 20.70 -18.77 10.63
N THR A 322 20.58 -17.44 10.55
CA THR A 322 19.44 -16.66 11.01
C THR A 322 18.34 -16.51 9.95
N SER A 323 18.07 -17.52 9.13
CA SER A 323 16.94 -17.48 8.20
C SER A 323 15.62 -17.52 8.98
N LEU A 324 14.73 -16.57 8.66
CA LEU A 324 13.39 -16.53 9.23
C LEU A 324 12.55 -17.69 8.67
N GLU A 325 11.61 -18.20 9.47
CA GLU A 325 10.63 -19.21 9.02
C GLU A 325 9.56 -18.62 8.09
N THR A 326 9.77 -17.43 7.55
CA THR A 326 8.85 -16.69 6.67
C THR A 326 9.34 -16.70 5.23
N ILE A 327 8.42 -16.53 4.28
CA ILE A 327 8.75 -16.43 2.86
C ILE A 327 9.62 -15.20 2.61
N HIS A 328 9.16 -14.02 3.07
CA HIS A 328 10.02 -12.85 3.07
C HIS A 328 11.05 -12.93 4.18
N GLN A 329 12.30 -12.69 3.85
CA GLN A 329 13.43 -12.70 4.78
C GLN A 329 13.77 -11.32 5.33
N ASN A 330 13.07 -10.27 4.87
CA ASN A 330 13.18 -8.91 5.36
C ASN A 330 11.80 -8.22 5.33
N ALA A 331 11.73 -6.98 5.80
CA ALA A 331 10.50 -6.24 5.92
C ALA A 331 9.75 -6.11 4.60
N ILE A 332 8.44 -6.34 4.64
CA ILE A 332 7.53 -6.11 3.52
C ILE A 332 7.29 -4.60 3.40
N THR A 333 7.57 -4.04 2.23
CA THR A 333 7.48 -2.61 1.94
C THR A 333 6.12 -2.18 1.42
N CYS A 334 5.51 -3.01 0.58
CA CYS A 334 4.27 -2.69 -0.12
C CYS A 334 3.36 -3.90 -0.23
N ILE A 335 2.05 -3.67 -0.09
CA ILE A 335 0.98 -4.61 -0.45
C ILE A 335 0.18 -3.98 -1.59
N SER A 336 -0.13 -4.78 -2.61
CA SER A 336 -0.97 -4.36 -3.73
C SER A 336 -2.03 -5.42 -4.05
N VAL A 337 -3.20 -4.98 -4.52
CA VAL A 337 -4.24 -5.88 -5.02
C VAL A 337 -3.77 -6.49 -6.35
N TYR A 338 -3.71 -7.81 -6.40
CA TYR A 338 -3.37 -8.54 -7.62
C TYR A 338 -4.61 -8.96 -8.41
N SER A 339 -5.62 -9.52 -7.74
CA SER A 339 -6.87 -9.94 -8.38
C SER A 339 -8.06 -9.61 -7.50
N GLY A 340 -9.19 -9.29 -8.12
CA GLY A 340 -10.37 -8.77 -7.46
C GLY A 340 -10.40 -7.24 -7.46
N ALA A 341 -11.33 -6.69 -6.70
CA ALA A 341 -11.51 -5.24 -6.52
C ALA A 341 -11.31 -4.86 -5.05
N LYS A 342 -11.14 -3.57 -4.78
CA LYS A 342 -11.11 -3.02 -3.41
C LYS A 342 -12.36 -3.46 -2.65
N GLY A 343 -12.19 -4.14 -1.52
CA GLY A 343 -13.31 -4.73 -0.75
C GLY A 343 -13.77 -6.13 -1.21
N ASN A 344 -13.17 -6.69 -2.26
CA ASN A 344 -13.38 -8.08 -2.71
C ASN A 344 -12.11 -8.62 -3.37
N VAL A 345 -11.03 -8.71 -2.60
CA VAL A 345 -9.71 -9.15 -3.07
C VAL A 345 -9.64 -10.66 -3.01
N THR A 346 -9.24 -11.29 -4.11
CA THR A 346 -9.02 -12.74 -4.19
C THR A 346 -7.54 -13.09 -4.13
N LYS A 347 -6.68 -12.25 -4.75
CA LYS A 347 -5.22 -12.38 -4.67
C LYS A 347 -4.59 -11.02 -4.41
N PHE A 348 -3.51 -11.01 -3.66
CA PHE A 348 -2.70 -9.83 -3.40
C PHE A 348 -1.22 -10.13 -3.61
N SER A 349 -0.42 -9.10 -3.79
CA SER A 349 1.03 -9.20 -3.88
C SER A 349 1.70 -8.42 -2.76
N THR A 350 2.87 -8.92 -2.34
CA THR A 350 3.76 -8.23 -1.41
C THR A 350 5.14 -8.10 -2.03
N SER A 351 5.80 -6.98 -1.79
CA SER A 351 7.22 -6.80 -2.09
C SER A 351 7.99 -6.45 -0.84
N GLY A 352 9.25 -6.85 -0.78
CA GLY A 352 10.07 -6.71 0.41
C GLY A 352 11.47 -6.16 0.15
N LEU A 353 12.14 -5.79 1.24
CA LEU A 353 13.55 -5.38 1.22
C LEU A 353 14.51 -6.54 0.91
N ASP A 354 13.99 -7.76 0.81
CA ASP A 354 14.69 -8.97 0.41
C ASP A 354 14.75 -9.20 -1.11
N GLY A 355 14.30 -8.22 -1.91
CA GLY A 355 14.26 -8.31 -3.38
C GLY A 355 13.21 -9.28 -3.91
N GLN A 356 12.30 -9.76 -3.06
CA GLN A 356 11.25 -10.69 -3.46
C GLN A 356 9.91 -10.00 -3.65
N LEU A 357 9.16 -10.51 -4.61
CA LEU A 357 7.74 -10.25 -4.81
C LEU A 357 6.99 -11.56 -4.70
N VAL A 358 5.97 -11.59 -3.86
CA VAL A 358 5.17 -12.79 -3.61
C VAL A 358 3.71 -12.50 -3.91
N ILE A 359 3.09 -13.38 -4.71
CA ILE A 359 1.66 -13.35 -5.02
C ILE A 359 0.98 -14.38 -4.13
N TRP A 360 -0.04 -13.94 -3.40
CA TRP A 360 -0.77 -14.74 -2.41
C TRP A 360 -2.20 -14.96 -2.87
N ASP A 361 -2.68 -16.19 -2.76
CA ASP A 361 -4.08 -16.55 -2.96
C ASP A 361 -4.80 -16.51 -1.61
N LEU A 362 -5.65 -15.49 -1.42
CA LEU A 362 -6.32 -15.24 -0.14
C LEU A 362 -7.28 -16.35 0.24
N ASN A 363 -8.06 -16.88 -0.72
CA ASN A 363 -9.07 -17.90 -0.43
C ASN A 363 -8.43 -19.21 0.07
N SER A 364 -7.32 -19.62 -0.55
CA SER A 364 -6.61 -20.83 -0.11
C SER A 364 -5.98 -20.65 1.27
N LEU A 365 -5.53 -19.44 1.60
CA LEU A 365 -4.89 -19.13 2.88
C LEU A 365 -5.91 -19.00 4.03
N GLU A 366 -7.09 -18.41 3.77
CA GLU A 366 -8.17 -18.32 4.76
C GLU A 366 -8.67 -19.70 5.17
N ASN A 367 -8.85 -20.61 4.20
CA ASN A 367 -9.22 -22.00 4.48
C ASN A 367 -8.16 -22.71 5.34
N SER A 368 -6.89 -22.47 5.10
CA SER A 368 -5.80 -23.02 5.90
C SER A 368 -5.81 -22.49 7.33
N VAL A 369 -6.04 -21.18 7.53
CA VAL A 369 -6.10 -20.55 8.85
C VAL A 369 -7.34 -21.02 9.64
N GLN A 370 -8.48 -21.23 8.98
CA GLN A 370 -9.68 -21.78 9.63
C GLN A 370 -9.47 -23.21 10.08
N ASN A 371 -8.85 -24.04 9.26
CA ASN A 371 -8.56 -25.44 9.61
C ASN A 371 -7.59 -25.56 10.81
N MET A 372 -6.63 -24.61 10.96
CA MET A 372 -5.75 -24.57 12.13
C MET A 372 -6.45 -24.17 13.45
N LYS A 373 -7.60 -23.50 13.39
CA LYS A 373 -8.38 -23.12 14.58
C LYS A 373 -9.33 -24.23 15.07
N ILE A 374 -9.57 -25.23 14.23
CA ILE A 374 -10.48 -26.35 14.52
C ILE A 374 -9.68 -27.57 15.04
N SER A 375 -8.39 -27.61 14.85
CA SER A 375 -7.44 -28.61 15.38
C SER A 375 -6.78 -28.11 16.67
#